data_5e030186efc639831f016c93e8dacf3c
#
_entry.id   5e030186efc639831f016c93e8dacf3c
#
_cell.length_a   1.000
_cell.length_b   1.000
_cell.length_c   1.000
_cell.angle_alpha   90.00
_cell.angle_beta   90.00
_cell.angle_gamma   90.00
#
_symmetry.space_group_name_H-M   'P 1'
#
loop_
_entity.id
_entity.type
_entity.pdbx_description
1 polymer ?
#
loop_
_entity_poly.entity_id
_entity_poly.type
_entity_poly.pdbx_seq_one_letter_code
_entity_poly.pdbx_strand_id
1 'polypeptide(L)'
;WVVKSGDRDILLVRDQWVLDLTNPEIQDFIVETFGEILSSSPNITYVKWDSNRFINNPGSEYLPADKQSHFWVDYINGLYSVYERVRAKYPHITIQLCSSGGGRLDFGALKYHDEVWASDNTNPLSRIFIQYGTNMFFPAIATGAHVSISPNHQTKMNASLKYRFDVAMAGRLGMELQPKDLQGEERVFAKNAIETYKKIRPVVQFGDLYRLVSPYDEGGWAANMYVAKDKKSAVVLAYSFEFHGRDRFLEF
;
A
#
# COMPACT_ATOMS: atom_id res chain seq x y z
N TRP A 1 -27.95 7.14 4.16
CA TRP A 1 -26.66 7.22 3.45
C TRP A 1 -25.51 6.55 4.21
N VAL A 2 -25.62 6.40 5.52
CA VAL A 2 -24.55 5.83 6.35
C VAL A 2 -24.98 4.48 6.88
N VAL A 3 -23.98 3.62 7.14
CA VAL A 3 -24.20 2.33 7.78
C VAL A 3 -24.83 2.55 9.14
N LYS A 4 -25.99 1.93 9.37
CA LYS A 4 -26.76 2.03 10.60
C LYS A 4 -27.51 0.72 10.84
N SER A 5 -27.47 0.23 12.06
CA SER A 5 -28.14 -0.99 12.47
C SER A 5 -29.37 -0.68 13.32
N GLY A 6 -30.57 -0.68 12.70
CA GLY A 6 -31.85 -0.49 13.37
C GLY A 6 -31.85 0.75 14.28
N ASP A 7 -32.24 0.59 15.53
CA ASP A 7 -32.34 1.66 16.50
C ASP A 7 -31.02 2.07 17.17
N ARG A 8 -29.90 1.46 16.77
CA ARG A 8 -28.58 1.82 17.30
C ARG A 8 -28.11 3.15 16.75
N ASP A 9 -27.45 3.94 17.57
CA ASP A 9 -26.83 5.18 17.16
C ASP A 9 -25.74 4.95 16.11
N ILE A 10 -25.60 5.91 15.19
CA ILE A 10 -24.51 5.95 14.25
C ILE A 10 -23.22 6.22 14.99
N LEU A 11 -22.25 5.30 14.87
CA LEU A 11 -20.96 5.47 15.52
C LEU A 11 -20.05 6.38 14.70
N LEU A 12 -19.69 7.51 15.30
CA LEU A 12 -18.63 8.37 14.80
C LEU A 12 -17.30 7.91 15.40
N VAL A 13 -16.40 7.39 14.57
CA VAL A 13 -15.03 7.01 14.97
C VAL A 13 -14.05 7.65 14.01
N ARG A 14 -12.97 8.25 14.52
CA ARG A 14 -12.01 9.05 13.73
C ARG A 14 -12.68 10.23 13.00
N ASP A 15 -13.72 10.80 13.57
CA ASP A 15 -14.55 11.84 12.94
C ASP A 15 -15.09 11.47 11.56
N GLN A 16 -15.35 10.18 11.34
CA GLN A 16 -15.81 9.62 10.08
C GLN A 16 -17.03 8.73 10.27
N TRP A 17 -17.93 8.79 9.30
CA TRP A 17 -19.00 7.82 9.10
C TRP A 17 -18.62 6.83 7.99
N VAL A 18 -19.33 5.72 7.93
CA VAL A 18 -19.20 4.76 6.85
C VAL A 18 -20.40 4.89 5.92
N LEU A 19 -20.15 5.14 4.65
CA LEU A 19 -21.20 5.17 3.63
C LEU A 19 -21.77 3.76 3.42
N ASP A 20 -23.08 3.67 3.26
CA ASP A 20 -23.77 2.41 3.04
C ASP A 20 -23.72 1.99 1.57
N LEU A 21 -22.73 1.17 1.23
CA LEU A 21 -22.52 0.71 -0.15
C LEU A 21 -23.51 -0.39 -0.60
N THR A 22 -24.45 -0.81 0.26
CA THR A 22 -25.56 -1.65 -0.17
C THR A 22 -26.56 -0.84 -1.01
N ASN A 23 -26.55 0.50 -0.88
CA ASN A 23 -27.43 1.42 -1.60
C ASN A 23 -26.78 1.87 -2.93
N PRO A 24 -27.39 1.58 -4.09
CA PRO A 24 -26.89 2.01 -5.40
C PRO A 24 -26.73 3.53 -5.55
N GLU A 25 -27.59 4.34 -4.93
CA GLU A 25 -27.47 5.81 -4.99
C GLU A 25 -26.16 6.30 -4.35
N ILE A 26 -25.72 5.63 -3.30
CA ILE A 26 -24.43 5.93 -2.66
C ILE A 26 -23.26 5.49 -3.54
N GLN A 27 -23.39 4.36 -4.22
CA GLN A 27 -22.39 3.92 -5.19
C GLN A 27 -22.27 4.94 -6.34
N ASP A 28 -23.40 5.45 -6.86
CA ASP A 28 -23.45 6.49 -7.90
C ASP A 28 -22.75 7.76 -7.41
N PHE A 29 -23.08 8.24 -6.23
CA PHE A 29 -22.47 9.42 -5.62
C PHE A 29 -20.93 9.29 -5.54
N ILE A 30 -20.40 8.13 -5.14
CA ILE A 30 -18.95 7.93 -5.05
C ILE A 30 -18.30 7.97 -6.44
N VAL A 31 -18.90 7.32 -7.44
CA VAL A 31 -18.37 7.30 -8.82
C VAL A 31 -18.38 8.70 -9.42
N GLU A 32 -19.44 9.47 -9.18
CA GLU A 32 -19.56 10.86 -9.63
C GLU A 32 -18.55 11.76 -8.96
N THR A 33 -18.44 11.70 -7.62
CA THR A 33 -17.45 12.47 -6.85
C THR A 33 -16.02 12.18 -7.30
N PHE A 34 -15.69 10.91 -7.54
CA PHE A 34 -14.38 10.53 -8.08
C PHE A 34 -14.13 11.20 -9.44
N GLY A 35 -15.14 11.23 -10.29
CA GLY A 35 -15.09 11.89 -11.60
C GLY A 35 -14.92 13.40 -11.50
N GLU A 36 -15.62 14.05 -10.59
CA GLU A 36 -15.49 15.50 -10.34
C GLU A 36 -14.08 15.87 -9.89
N ILE A 37 -13.50 15.08 -8.96
CA ILE A 37 -12.12 15.28 -8.51
C ILE A 37 -11.15 15.19 -9.68
N LEU A 38 -11.25 14.15 -10.53
CA LEU A 38 -10.37 14.00 -11.70
C LEU A 38 -10.55 15.14 -12.71
N SER A 39 -11.78 15.63 -12.87
CA SER A 39 -12.11 16.73 -13.78
C SER A 39 -11.56 18.08 -13.30
N SER A 40 -11.20 18.20 -12.02
CA SER A 40 -10.65 19.45 -11.46
C SER A 40 -9.25 19.77 -12.00
N SER A 41 -8.51 18.77 -12.49
CA SER A 41 -7.23 18.97 -13.17
C SER A 41 -6.89 17.81 -14.11
N PRO A 42 -6.49 18.09 -15.36
CA PRO A 42 -6.06 17.05 -16.30
C PRO A 42 -4.71 16.40 -15.90
N ASN A 43 -4.03 16.95 -14.91
CA ASN A 43 -2.73 16.44 -14.44
C ASN A 43 -2.86 15.40 -13.31
N ILE A 44 -4.07 15.09 -12.85
CA ILE A 44 -4.28 14.02 -11.88
C ILE A 44 -4.15 12.67 -12.58
N THR A 45 -3.10 11.94 -12.27
CA THR A 45 -2.79 10.61 -12.84
C THR A 45 -2.67 9.53 -11.78
N TYR A 46 -2.74 9.91 -10.50
CA TYR A 46 -2.58 9.01 -9.37
C TYR A 46 -3.56 9.37 -8.26
N VAL A 47 -4.21 8.37 -7.70
CA VAL A 47 -5.13 8.52 -6.57
C VAL A 47 -4.78 7.48 -5.50
N LYS A 48 -4.52 7.93 -4.28
CA LYS A 48 -4.53 7.07 -3.10
C LYS A 48 -5.96 7.03 -2.56
N TRP A 49 -6.60 5.87 -2.71
CA TRP A 49 -7.96 5.65 -2.21
C TRP A 49 -7.90 5.11 -0.80
N ASP A 50 -8.20 5.97 0.16
CA ASP A 50 -8.07 5.66 1.58
C ASP A 50 -9.44 5.47 2.25
N SER A 51 -9.66 4.32 2.88
CA SER A 51 -10.93 3.91 3.51
C SER A 51 -10.70 3.39 4.91
N ASN A 52 -10.29 4.27 5.82
CA ASN A 52 -9.73 3.92 7.14
C ASN A 52 -10.77 3.46 8.17
N ARG A 53 -12.05 3.60 7.87
CA ARG A 53 -13.12 3.34 8.83
C ARG A 53 -13.60 1.89 8.72
N PHE A 54 -13.51 1.15 9.81
CA PHE A 54 -14.15 -0.17 9.91
C PHE A 54 -15.61 -0.04 10.40
N ILE A 55 -16.41 -1.06 10.11
CA ILE A 55 -17.85 -1.09 10.42
C ILE A 55 -18.03 -1.76 11.79
N ASN A 56 -18.50 -0.99 12.78
CA ASN A 56 -18.77 -1.48 14.14
C ASN A 56 -20.20 -1.98 14.32
N ASN A 57 -21.18 -1.27 13.76
CA ASN A 57 -22.60 -1.59 13.82
C ASN A 57 -23.12 -1.86 12.40
N PRO A 58 -22.93 -3.09 11.87
CA PRO A 58 -23.37 -3.41 10.52
C PRO A 58 -24.89 -3.37 10.41
N GLY A 59 -25.39 -2.70 9.39
CA GLY A 59 -26.80 -2.59 9.06
C GLY A 59 -27.05 -1.53 8.01
N SER A 60 -28.17 -1.59 7.35
CA SER A 60 -28.55 -0.71 6.25
C SER A 60 -30.01 -0.34 6.35
N GLU A 61 -30.32 0.96 6.24
CA GLU A 61 -31.71 1.45 6.10
C GLU A 61 -32.25 1.21 4.67
N TYR A 62 -31.39 0.92 3.71
CA TYR A 62 -31.76 0.56 2.35
C TYR A 62 -32.22 -0.90 2.23
N LEU A 63 -31.56 -1.81 2.94
CA LEU A 63 -31.91 -3.23 2.93
C LEU A 63 -33.20 -3.49 3.74
N PRO A 64 -34.16 -4.26 3.20
CA PRO A 64 -35.33 -4.68 3.96
C PRO A 64 -34.95 -5.54 5.16
N ALA A 65 -35.84 -5.63 6.15
CA ALA A 65 -35.57 -6.28 7.43
C ALA A 65 -35.10 -7.74 7.31
N ASP A 66 -35.66 -8.48 6.37
CA ASP A 66 -35.34 -9.90 6.07
C ASP A 66 -33.98 -10.06 5.34
N LYS A 67 -33.37 -8.98 4.86
CA LYS A 67 -32.08 -8.94 4.16
C LYS A 67 -30.93 -8.37 4.99
N GLN A 68 -31.17 -7.96 6.22
CA GLN A 68 -30.11 -7.40 7.06
C GLN A 68 -28.92 -8.38 7.29
N SER A 69 -29.18 -9.69 7.31
CA SER A 69 -28.14 -10.72 7.40
C SER A 69 -27.22 -10.79 6.18
N HIS A 70 -27.64 -10.23 5.05
CA HIS A 70 -26.86 -10.16 3.81
C HIS A 70 -25.92 -8.94 3.75
N PHE A 71 -26.02 -8.04 4.73
CA PHE A 71 -25.32 -6.74 4.73
C PHE A 71 -23.84 -6.83 4.30
N TRP A 72 -23.09 -7.78 4.88
CA TRP A 72 -21.65 -7.89 4.58
C TRP A 72 -21.37 -8.26 3.13
N VAL A 73 -22.15 -9.17 2.57
CA VAL A 73 -22.01 -9.60 1.18
C VAL A 73 -22.41 -8.47 0.24
N ASP A 74 -23.55 -7.84 0.49
CA ASP A 74 -24.08 -6.77 -0.35
C ASP A 74 -23.21 -5.51 -0.27
N TYR A 75 -22.66 -5.20 0.92
CA TYR A 75 -21.70 -4.11 1.09
C TYR A 75 -20.42 -4.30 0.26
N ILE A 76 -19.82 -5.50 0.30
CA ILE A 76 -18.60 -5.80 -0.47
C ILE A 76 -18.90 -5.83 -1.98
N ASN A 77 -20.02 -6.39 -2.39
CA ASN A 77 -20.44 -6.33 -3.80
C ASN A 77 -20.64 -4.89 -4.27
N GLY A 78 -21.25 -4.04 -3.44
CA GLY A 78 -21.37 -2.61 -3.71
C GLY A 78 -20.03 -1.90 -3.82
N LEU A 79 -19.08 -2.22 -2.93
CA LEU A 79 -17.71 -1.68 -3.01
C LEU A 79 -17.02 -2.08 -4.31
N TYR A 80 -17.11 -3.34 -4.70
CA TYR A 80 -16.50 -3.81 -5.94
C TYR A 80 -17.18 -3.23 -7.18
N SER A 81 -18.51 -3.03 -7.14
CA SER A 81 -19.25 -2.32 -8.20
C SER A 81 -18.71 -0.90 -8.39
N VAL A 82 -18.47 -0.16 -7.32
CA VAL A 82 -17.85 1.18 -7.37
C VAL A 82 -16.46 1.12 -7.99
N TYR A 83 -15.61 0.19 -7.53
CA TYR A 83 -14.26 0.03 -8.07
C TYR A 83 -14.26 -0.31 -9.57
N GLU A 84 -15.12 -1.24 -9.98
CA GLU A 84 -15.26 -1.65 -11.38
C GLU A 84 -15.68 -0.49 -12.27
N ARG A 85 -16.68 0.27 -11.85
CA ARG A 85 -17.22 1.44 -12.59
C ARG A 85 -16.17 2.55 -12.70
N VAL A 86 -15.43 2.83 -11.61
CA VAL A 86 -14.34 3.81 -11.62
C VAL A 86 -13.24 3.35 -12.57
N ARG A 87 -12.83 2.08 -12.48
CA ARG A 87 -11.77 1.53 -13.32
C ARG A 87 -12.17 1.52 -14.81
N ALA A 88 -13.41 1.18 -15.13
CA ALA A 88 -13.92 1.21 -16.50
C ALA A 88 -13.93 2.62 -17.09
N LYS A 89 -14.29 3.63 -16.28
CA LYS A 89 -14.37 5.03 -16.71
C LYS A 89 -12.99 5.70 -16.77
N TYR A 90 -12.07 5.33 -15.90
CA TYR A 90 -10.74 5.96 -15.74
C TYR A 90 -9.59 4.94 -15.76
N PRO A 91 -9.42 4.16 -16.85
CA PRO A 91 -8.42 3.07 -16.91
C PRO A 91 -6.97 3.55 -16.85
N HIS A 92 -6.71 4.82 -17.14
CA HIS A 92 -5.38 5.44 -17.17
C HIS A 92 -4.90 5.96 -15.81
N ILE A 93 -5.78 6.02 -14.82
CA ILE A 93 -5.43 6.50 -13.48
C ILE A 93 -4.80 5.38 -12.67
N THR A 94 -3.64 5.63 -12.11
CA THR A 94 -3.05 4.73 -11.12
C THR A 94 -3.80 4.88 -9.79
N ILE A 95 -4.31 3.76 -9.26
CA ILE A 95 -5.06 3.78 -7.99
C ILE A 95 -4.32 2.91 -6.97
N GLN A 96 -3.95 3.52 -5.84
CA GLN A 96 -3.41 2.83 -4.68
C GLN A 96 -4.53 2.53 -3.68
N LEU A 97 -4.69 1.26 -3.32
CA LEU A 97 -5.59 0.83 -2.26
C LEU A 97 -4.96 1.09 -0.89
N CYS A 98 -5.68 1.81 -0.04
CA CYS A 98 -5.32 2.03 1.36
C CYS A 98 -6.55 1.91 2.28
N SER A 99 -6.34 1.34 3.44
CA SER A 99 -7.30 1.31 4.54
C SER A 99 -6.53 1.13 5.85
N SER A 100 -5.96 2.20 6.39
CA SER A 100 -4.98 2.14 7.50
C SER A 100 -3.86 1.12 7.19
N GLY A 101 -3.31 1.20 5.99
CA GLY A 101 -2.52 0.15 5.38
C GLY A 101 -3.39 -0.84 4.61
N GLY A 102 -3.13 -2.13 4.74
CA GLY A 102 -3.76 -3.21 3.99
C GLY A 102 -5.10 -3.72 4.53
N GLY A 103 -5.83 -2.94 5.32
CA GLY A 103 -7.05 -3.40 6.00
C GLY A 103 -8.19 -3.86 5.08
N ARG A 104 -8.17 -3.48 3.80
CA ARG A 104 -9.13 -3.94 2.76
C ARG A 104 -8.43 -4.63 1.59
N LEU A 105 -7.22 -5.11 1.82
CA LEU A 105 -6.46 -5.80 0.81
C LEU A 105 -6.90 -7.26 0.70
N ASP A 106 -7.50 -7.59 -0.43
CA ASP A 106 -7.80 -8.96 -0.84
C ASP A 106 -7.62 -9.08 -2.38
N PHE A 107 -7.70 -10.31 -2.90
CA PHE A 107 -7.53 -10.54 -4.34
C PHE A 107 -8.66 -9.96 -5.19
N GLY A 108 -9.86 -9.79 -4.63
CA GLY A 108 -10.97 -9.14 -5.33
C GLY A 108 -10.71 -7.64 -5.51
N ALA A 109 -10.26 -6.95 -4.46
CA ALA A 109 -9.89 -5.54 -4.51
C ALA A 109 -8.66 -5.30 -5.40
N LEU A 110 -7.67 -6.22 -5.40
CA LEU A 110 -6.47 -6.10 -6.23
C LEU A 110 -6.78 -6.04 -7.73
N LYS A 111 -7.88 -6.65 -8.18
CA LYS A 111 -8.33 -6.58 -9.58
C LYS A 111 -8.52 -5.13 -10.08
N TYR A 112 -8.84 -4.22 -9.18
CA TYR A 112 -9.22 -2.84 -9.51
C TYR A 112 -8.13 -1.81 -9.15
N HIS A 113 -7.06 -2.23 -8.49
CA HIS A 113 -6.00 -1.35 -8.00
C HIS A 113 -4.65 -1.73 -8.63
N ASP A 114 -3.81 -0.72 -8.87
CA ASP A 114 -2.48 -0.92 -9.44
C ASP A 114 -1.45 -1.22 -8.36
N GLU A 115 -1.71 -0.76 -7.14
CA GLU A 115 -0.85 -1.02 -6.00
C GLU A 115 -1.63 -0.94 -4.68
N VAL A 116 -1.01 -1.45 -3.64
CA VAL A 116 -1.56 -1.51 -2.29
C VAL A 116 -0.59 -0.90 -1.30
N TRP A 117 -1.15 -0.17 -0.33
CA TRP A 117 -0.42 0.34 0.82
C TRP A 117 -0.47 -0.70 1.94
N ALA A 118 0.59 -1.48 2.09
CA ALA A 118 0.59 -2.62 3.01
C ALA A 118 0.47 -2.23 4.48
N SER A 119 1.02 -1.06 4.86
CA SER A 119 1.00 -0.55 6.24
C SER A 119 1.36 0.92 6.31
N ASP A 120 0.72 1.65 7.23
CA ASP A 120 1.08 3.03 7.57
C ASP A 120 2.40 3.12 8.33
N ASN A 121 2.93 2.01 8.84
CA ASN A 121 4.25 1.99 9.45
C ASN A 121 5.32 2.00 8.36
N THR A 122 5.94 3.16 8.17
CA THR A 122 6.98 3.43 7.18
C THR A 122 8.40 3.35 7.75
N ASN A 123 8.56 2.93 9.00
CA ASN A 123 9.89 2.68 9.55
C ASN A 123 10.59 1.58 8.74
N PRO A 124 11.80 1.79 8.21
CA PRO A 124 12.44 0.84 7.31
C PRO A 124 12.71 -0.53 7.96
N LEU A 125 13.03 -0.57 9.25
CA LEU A 125 13.21 -1.82 9.98
C LEU A 125 11.90 -2.62 10.03
N SER A 126 10.79 -1.98 10.39
CA SER A 126 9.47 -2.63 10.38
C SER A 126 9.05 -3.04 8.96
N ARG A 127 9.42 -2.25 7.96
CA ARG A 127 9.07 -2.51 6.56
C ARG A 127 9.75 -3.75 5.99
N ILE A 128 10.92 -4.16 6.47
CA ILE A 128 11.53 -5.44 6.09
C ILE A 128 10.54 -6.59 6.37
N PHE A 129 9.96 -6.63 7.57
CA PHE A 129 9.00 -7.66 7.98
C PHE A 129 7.65 -7.52 7.26
N ILE A 130 7.13 -6.29 7.17
CA ILE A 130 5.84 -6.00 6.53
C ILE A 130 5.88 -6.38 5.04
N GLN A 131 6.93 -5.95 4.33
CA GLN A 131 7.07 -6.24 2.89
C GLN A 131 7.32 -7.73 2.64
N TYR A 132 8.11 -8.38 3.49
CA TYR A 132 8.32 -9.83 3.42
C TYR A 132 7.00 -10.59 3.55
N GLY A 133 6.19 -10.28 4.57
CA GLY A 133 4.89 -10.91 4.79
C GLY A 133 3.88 -10.58 3.67
N THR A 134 3.81 -9.32 3.25
CA THR A 134 2.93 -8.89 2.15
C THR A 134 3.28 -9.63 0.85
N ASN A 135 4.56 -9.76 0.54
CA ASN A 135 5.00 -10.41 -0.69
C ASN A 135 4.88 -11.95 -0.66
N MET A 136 4.41 -12.56 0.43
CA MET A 136 3.99 -13.96 0.42
C MET A 136 2.71 -14.17 -0.42
N PHE A 137 1.86 -13.16 -0.49
CA PHE A 137 0.56 -13.21 -1.16
C PHE A 137 0.45 -12.28 -2.37
N PHE A 138 1.14 -11.14 -2.34
CA PHE A 138 1.03 -10.07 -3.33
C PHE A 138 2.39 -9.78 -3.96
N PRO A 139 2.48 -9.60 -5.30
CA PRO A 139 3.77 -9.38 -5.96
C PRO A 139 4.36 -8.01 -5.63
N ALA A 140 5.67 -7.86 -5.80
CA ALA A 140 6.39 -6.61 -5.55
C ALA A 140 5.84 -5.43 -6.35
N ILE A 141 5.37 -5.68 -7.59
CA ILE A 141 4.73 -4.64 -8.42
C ILE A 141 3.46 -4.06 -7.78
N ALA A 142 2.76 -4.84 -6.97
CA ALA A 142 1.56 -4.37 -6.27
C ALA A 142 1.86 -3.74 -4.91
N THR A 143 3.08 -3.84 -4.39
CA THR A 143 3.42 -3.40 -3.04
C THR A 143 4.03 -2.00 -3.05
N GLY A 144 3.30 -1.00 -2.58
CA GLY A 144 3.81 0.36 -2.35
C GLY A 144 4.85 0.37 -1.22
N ALA A 145 6.01 0.95 -1.48
CA ALA A 145 7.11 1.05 -0.54
C ALA A 145 7.71 2.46 -0.60
N HIS A 146 7.60 3.23 0.49
CA HIS A 146 7.97 4.63 0.49
C HIS A 146 9.16 4.95 1.40
N VAL A 147 10.01 5.85 0.93
CA VAL A 147 11.02 6.51 1.73
C VAL A 147 10.34 7.57 2.58
N SER A 148 10.33 7.39 3.90
CA SER A 148 9.72 8.34 4.83
C SER A 148 10.74 9.23 5.53
N ILE A 149 10.24 10.19 6.30
CA ILE A 149 11.07 11.10 7.12
C ILE A 149 11.84 10.34 8.20
N SER A 150 12.97 10.88 8.63
CA SER A 150 13.71 10.44 9.82
C SER A 150 13.93 11.65 10.75
N PRO A 151 13.61 11.55 12.05
CA PRO A 151 13.02 10.38 12.76
C PRO A 151 11.66 9.99 12.22
N ASN A 152 11.36 8.69 12.17
CA ASN A 152 10.07 8.19 11.70
C ASN A 152 8.92 8.73 12.56
N HIS A 153 7.85 9.18 11.93
CA HIS A 153 6.75 9.85 12.63
C HIS A 153 6.00 8.95 13.63
N GLN A 154 5.93 7.64 13.38
CA GLN A 154 5.27 6.67 14.28
C GLN A 154 6.22 6.11 15.33
N THR A 155 7.34 5.55 14.91
CA THR A 155 8.25 4.82 15.80
C THR A 155 9.28 5.71 16.49
N LYS A 156 9.47 6.94 16.02
CA LYS A 156 10.50 7.90 16.45
C LYS A 156 11.95 7.41 16.24
N MET A 157 12.13 6.29 15.57
CA MET A 157 13.45 5.73 15.27
C MET A 157 14.12 6.51 14.14
N ASN A 158 15.44 6.68 14.26
CA ASN A 158 16.28 7.23 13.21
C ASN A 158 16.76 6.11 12.28
N ALA A 159 16.82 6.43 10.99
CA ALA A 159 17.43 5.58 9.98
C ALA A 159 18.12 6.44 8.92
N SER A 160 19.26 6.01 8.44
CA SER A 160 19.97 6.70 7.38
C SER A 160 19.13 6.77 6.11
N LEU A 161 19.33 7.81 5.30
CA LEU A 161 18.64 7.95 4.03
C LEU A 161 18.90 6.75 3.11
N LYS A 162 20.14 6.23 3.10
CA LYS A 162 20.51 5.04 2.35
C LYS A 162 19.64 3.84 2.74
N TYR A 163 19.55 3.54 4.04
CA TYR A 163 18.77 2.39 4.52
C TYR A 163 17.29 2.49 4.20
N ARG A 164 16.73 3.70 4.31
CA ARG A 164 15.33 3.97 3.93
C ARG A 164 15.08 3.70 2.44
N PHE A 165 15.99 4.12 1.55
CA PHE A 165 15.91 3.83 0.12
C PHE A 165 16.09 2.35 -0.19
N ASP A 166 17.10 1.70 0.39
CA ASP A 166 17.39 0.29 0.13
C ASP A 166 16.18 -0.59 0.44
N VAL A 167 15.50 -0.35 1.57
CA VAL A 167 14.28 -1.08 1.95
C VAL A 167 13.09 -0.73 1.04
N ALA A 168 12.93 0.53 0.66
CA ALA A 168 11.84 0.96 -0.21
C ALA A 168 11.99 0.47 -1.67
N MET A 169 13.20 0.12 -2.10
CA MET A 169 13.45 -0.43 -3.44
C MET A 169 12.88 -1.83 -3.65
N ALA A 170 12.45 -2.53 -2.59
CA ALA A 170 11.90 -3.88 -2.68
C ALA A 170 10.44 -3.96 -3.20
N GLY A 171 9.87 -2.85 -3.68
CA GLY A 171 8.51 -2.76 -4.20
C GLY A 171 8.36 -1.61 -5.20
N ARG A 172 7.19 -0.98 -5.21
CA ARG A 172 6.96 0.28 -5.94
C ARG A 172 7.49 1.43 -5.10
N LEU A 173 8.67 1.91 -5.47
CA LEU A 173 9.32 3.01 -4.75
C LEU A 173 8.50 4.29 -4.86
N GLY A 174 8.19 4.87 -3.72
CA GLY A 174 7.65 6.21 -3.58
C GLY A 174 8.41 7.01 -2.51
N MET A 175 8.04 8.27 -2.37
CA MET A 175 8.64 9.16 -1.38
C MET A 175 7.54 9.85 -0.56
N GLU A 176 7.62 9.73 0.75
CA GLU A 176 6.68 10.26 1.74
C GLU A 176 7.37 11.28 2.65
N LEU A 177 8.20 12.11 2.02
CA LEU A 177 8.91 13.21 2.65
C LEU A 177 8.87 14.45 1.75
N GLN A 178 9.05 15.63 2.34
CA GLN A 178 9.07 16.88 1.60
C GLN A 178 10.39 16.99 0.81
N PRO A 179 10.37 17.26 -0.50
CA PRO A 179 11.60 17.43 -1.28
C PRO A 179 12.54 18.51 -0.73
N LYS A 180 11.99 19.52 -0.04
CA LYS A 180 12.76 20.59 0.64
C LYS A 180 13.59 20.10 1.82
N ASP A 181 13.22 18.95 2.40
CA ASP A 181 13.93 18.35 3.54
C ASP A 181 15.21 17.61 3.10
N LEU A 182 15.33 17.33 1.80
CA LEU A 182 16.55 16.78 1.20
C LEU A 182 17.46 17.88 0.69
N GLN A 183 18.56 18.12 1.37
CA GLN A 183 19.51 19.18 1.02
C GLN A 183 20.93 18.65 0.89
N GLY A 184 21.80 19.42 0.20
CA GLY A 184 23.19 19.08 0.06
C GLY A 184 23.41 17.66 -0.47
N GLU A 185 24.23 16.90 0.24
CA GLU A 185 24.60 15.53 -0.12
C GLU A 185 23.40 14.55 -0.12
N GLU A 186 22.43 14.74 0.76
CA GLU A 186 21.22 13.91 0.79
C GLU A 186 20.39 14.04 -0.49
N ARG A 187 20.30 15.24 -1.05
CA ARG A 187 19.61 15.46 -2.33
C ARG A 187 20.32 14.78 -3.49
N VAL A 188 21.65 14.84 -3.50
CA VAL A 188 22.47 14.15 -4.51
C VAL A 188 22.31 12.63 -4.38
N PHE A 189 22.38 12.12 -3.15
CA PHE A 189 22.17 10.71 -2.87
C PHE A 189 20.78 10.23 -3.33
N ALA A 190 19.72 10.94 -2.94
CA ALA A 190 18.34 10.59 -3.31
C ALA A 190 18.15 10.54 -4.84
N LYS A 191 18.71 11.53 -5.57
CA LYS A 191 18.67 11.51 -7.04
C LYS A 191 19.34 10.25 -7.60
N ASN A 192 20.54 9.91 -7.13
CA ASN A 192 21.26 8.73 -7.58
C ASN A 192 20.54 7.44 -7.21
N ALA A 193 19.94 7.36 -6.03
CA ALA A 193 19.13 6.21 -5.58
C ALA A 193 17.89 6.02 -6.47
N ILE A 194 17.19 7.10 -6.84
CA ILE A 194 16.06 7.05 -7.76
C ILE A 194 16.51 6.57 -9.15
N GLU A 195 17.63 7.06 -9.67
CA GLU A 195 18.15 6.59 -10.95
C GLU A 195 18.58 5.12 -10.90
N THR A 196 19.14 4.66 -9.78
CA THR A 196 19.44 3.24 -9.54
C THR A 196 18.15 2.43 -9.54
N TYR A 197 17.13 2.87 -8.81
CA TYR A 197 15.83 2.18 -8.80
C TYR A 197 15.21 2.08 -10.19
N LYS A 198 15.24 3.15 -10.99
CA LYS A 198 14.72 3.11 -12.36
C LYS A 198 15.39 2.02 -13.21
N LYS A 199 16.67 1.74 -12.99
CA LYS A 199 17.42 0.68 -13.69
C LYS A 199 17.01 -0.71 -13.22
N ILE A 200 16.86 -0.91 -11.90
CA ILE A 200 16.53 -2.23 -11.32
C ILE A 200 15.02 -2.49 -11.29
N ARG A 201 14.18 -1.47 -11.39
CA ARG A 201 12.72 -1.56 -11.30
C ARG A 201 12.10 -2.67 -12.16
N PRO A 202 12.48 -2.87 -13.43
CA PRO A 202 11.89 -3.94 -14.24
C PRO A 202 12.15 -5.33 -13.65
N VAL A 203 13.32 -5.55 -13.05
CA VAL A 203 13.67 -6.82 -12.40
C VAL A 203 12.91 -6.97 -11.08
N VAL A 204 12.86 -5.93 -10.25
CA VAL A 204 12.19 -5.97 -8.95
C VAL A 204 10.68 -6.16 -9.10
N GLN A 205 10.04 -5.43 -10.02
CA GLN A 205 8.59 -5.45 -10.17
C GLN A 205 8.07 -6.65 -10.96
N PHE A 206 8.80 -7.11 -11.98
CA PHE A 206 8.32 -8.15 -12.90
C PHE A 206 9.12 -9.45 -12.84
N GLY A 207 10.23 -9.49 -12.12
CA GLY A 207 11.06 -10.69 -11.93
C GLY A 207 10.42 -11.71 -11.00
N ASP A 208 11.02 -12.88 -10.93
CA ASP A 208 10.67 -13.91 -9.97
C ASP A 208 11.34 -13.61 -8.62
N LEU A 209 10.57 -13.61 -7.55
CA LEU A 209 11.06 -13.37 -6.19
C LEU A 209 11.51 -14.67 -5.52
N TYR A 210 12.76 -14.67 -5.08
CA TYR A 210 13.35 -15.71 -4.22
C TYR A 210 13.66 -15.11 -2.85
N ARG A 211 13.17 -15.74 -1.79
CA ARG A 211 13.43 -15.36 -0.40
C ARG A 211 14.66 -16.13 0.07
N LEU A 212 15.82 -15.47 0.13
CA LEU A 212 17.08 -16.11 0.47
C LEU A 212 17.26 -16.26 1.97
N VAL A 213 16.92 -15.20 2.73
CA VAL A 213 16.98 -15.18 4.20
C VAL A 213 15.72 -14.52 4.73
N SER A 214 15.02 -15.23 5.61
CA SER A 214 13.83 -14.71 6.26
C SER A 214 14.18 -13.71 7.36
N PRO A 215 13.47 -12.57 7.50
CA PRO A 215 13.68 -11.68 8.63
C PRO A 215 13.27 -12.28 9.98
N TYR A 216 12.61 -13.43 9.99
CA TYR A 216 12.20 -14.16 11.18
C TYR A 216 13.22 -15.23 11.60
N ASP A 217 14.24 -15.47 10.77
CA ASP A 217 15.32 -16.38 11.10
C ASP A 217 16.30 -15.73 12.10
N GLU A 218 17.02 -16.55 12.84
CA GLU A 218 18.06 -16.07 13.74
C GLU A 218 19.20 -15.39 12.97
N GLY A 219 19.80 -14.35 13.54
CA GLY A 219 20.99 -13.70 13.00
C GLY A 219 20.81 -12.27 12.53
N GLY A 220 19.60 -11.69 12.62
CA GLY A 220 19.37 -10.27 12.36
C GLY A 220 19.59 -9.84 10.90
N TRP A 221 19.30 -10.73 9.94
CA TRP A 221 19.44 -10.51 8.52
C TRP A 221 18.16 -10.83 7.77
N ALA A 222 17.96 -10.17 6.63
CA ALA A 222 16.98 -10.58 5.63
C ALA A 222 17.56 -10.38 4.24
N ALA A 223 17.22 -11.26 3.30
CA ALA A 223 17.65 -11.12 1.92
C ALA A 223 16.60 -11.65 0.94
N ASN A 224 16.34 -10.88 -0.08
CA ASN A 224 15.49 -11.25 -1.21
C ASN A 224 16.27 -11.10 -2.51
N MET A 225 16.02 -12.01 -3.45
CA MET A 225 16.56 -11.92 -4.80
C MET A 225 15.40 -11.87 -5.80
N TYR A 226 15.48 -10.94 -6.73
CA TYR A 226 14.56 -10.81 -7.86
C TYR A 226 15.31 -11.18 -9.12
N VAL A 227 14.81 -12.13 -9.90
CA VAL A 227 15.46 -12.62 -11.12
C VAL A 227 14.60 -12.24 -12.32
N ALA A 228 15.18 -11.57 -13.30
CA ALA A 228 14.49 -11.22 -14.54
C ALA A 228 13.93 -12.46 -15.24
N LYS A 229 12.82 -12.31 -15.98
CA LYS A 229 12.15 -13.43 -16.66
C LYS A 229 13.05 -14.14 -17.66
N ASP A 230 13.97 -13.42 -18.29
CA ASP A 230 14.97 -13.99 -19.21
C ASP A 230 16.18 -14.64 -18.53
N LYS A 231 16.23 -14.61 -17.19
CA LYS A 231 17.29 -15.15 -16.34
C LYS A 231 18.69 -14.55 -16.57
N LYS A 232 18.80 -13.38 -17.23
CA LYS A 232 20.09 -12.74 -17.54
C LYS A 232 20.52 -11.70 -16.51
N SER A 233 19.62 -11.30 -15.61
CA SER A 233 19.92 -10.34 -14.57
C SER A 233 19.16 -10.64 -13.29
N ALA A 234 19.75 -10.29 -12.18
CA ALA A 234 19.13 -10.40 -10.86
C ALA A 234 19.47 -9.18 -10.01
N VAL A 235 18.60 -8.90 -9.04
CA VAL A 235 18.79 -7.89 -8.01
C VAL A 235 18.69 -8.57 -6.66
N VAL A 236 19.72 -8.45 -5.83
CA VAL A 236 19.72 -8.92 -4.44
C VAL A 236 19.59 -7.71 -3.54
N LEU A 237 18.62 -7.73 -2.64
CA LEU A 237 18.44 -6.76 -1.58
C LEU A 237 18.64 -7.47 -0.24
N ALA A 238 19.73 -7.13 0.43
CA ALA A 238 20.10 -7.72 1.72
C ALA A 238 20.15 -6.64 2.80
N TYR A 239 19.61 -6.93 3.98
CA TYR A 239 19.46 -6.00 5.09
C TYR A 239 20.03 -6.62 6.37
N SER A 240 20.84 -5.83 7.10
CA SER A 240 21.20 -6.14 8.48
C SER A 240 20.39 -5.23 9.40
N PHE A 241 19.76 -5.78 10.41
CA PHE A 241 18.98 -5.04 11.40
C PHE A 241 19.40 -5.31 12.84
N GLU A 242 20.45 -6.13 13.03
CA GLU A 242 21.16 -6.26 14.29
C GLU A 242 22.60 -5.81 14.12
N PHE A 243 23.15 -5.15 15.15
CA PHE A 243 24.56 -4.80 15.17
C PHE A 243 25.38 -6.03 15.59
N HIS A 244 26.05 -6.63 14.63
CA HIS A 244 27.02 -7.69 14.89
C HIS A 244 28.41 -7.08 14.79
N GLY A 245 29.09 -6.87 15.86
CA GLY A 245 30.40 -6.19 15.93
C GLY A 245 31.55 -6.80 15.09
N ARG A 246 31.24 -7.53 14.01
CA ARG A 246 32.17 -8.10 13.03
C ARG A 246 31.54 -8.07 11.65
N ASP A 247 32.38 -7.86 10.63
CA ASP A 247 31.95 -8.03 9.23
C ASP A 247 31.48 -9.48 9.03
N ARG A 248 30.26 -9.62 8.50
CA ARG A 248 29.71 -10.91 8.07
C ARG A 248 29.59 -10.90 6.56
N PHE A 249 30.06 -11.96 5.94
CA PHE A 249 29.83 -12.22 4.52
C PHE A 249 28.58 -13.08 4.38
N LEU A 250 27.70 -12.69 3.46
CA LEU A 250 26.58 -13.52 3.06
C LEU A 250 27.06 -14.41 1.91
N GLU A 251 27.06 -15.73 2.13
CA GLU A 251 27.21 -16.71 1.07
C GLU A 251 25.82 -17.10 0.57
N PHE A 252 25.58 -16.98 -0.74
CA PHE A 252 24.30 -17.26 -1.41
C PHE A 252 24.42 -18.48 -2.32
#